data_b5827564a3407afb58f2a8d8658b9b76
#
_entry.id   b5827564a3407afb58f2a8d8658b9b76
#
_cell.length_a   1.000
_cell.length_b   1.000
_cell.length_c   1.000
_cell.angle_alpha   90.00
_cell.angle_beta   90.00
_cell.angle_gamma   90.00
#
_symmetry.space_group_name_H-M   'P 1'
#
loop_
_entity.id
_entity.type
_entity.pdbx_description
1 polymer ?
#
loop_
_entity_poly.entity_id
_entity_poly.type
_entity_poly.pdbx_seq_one_letter_code
_entity_poly.pdbx_strand_id
1 'polypeptide(L)'
;MQEETNTLRALTAEIDSAFTPGGAAEIGMLTLKSANQTIEDASKRPDPEQLYLELWYEGEVCCLFADSNLGKSIFAVQMADEIALKHKVIYVDCELSDKQFQLRY
;
A
#
# COMPACT_ATOMS: atom_id res chain seq x y z
N MET A 1 -21.54 -32.46 0.56
CA MET A 1 -22.76 -31.63 0.67
C MET A 1 -23.02 -31.12 2.09
N GLN A 2 -23.02 -32.00 3.12
CA GLN A 2 -23.27 -31.56 4.51
C GLN A 2 -22.08 -30.80 5.12
N GLU A 3 -20.88 -31.15 4.74
CA GLU A 3 -19.63 -30.51 5.16
C GLU A 3 -19.46 -29.11 4.54
N GLU A 4 -19.80 -28.95 3.25
CA GLU A 4 -19.81 -27.63 2.56
C GLU A 4 -20.84 -26.67 3.16
N THR A 5 -22.01 -27.21 3.54
CA THR A 5 -23.08 -26.42 4.17
C THR A 5 -22.67 -25.94 5.57
N ASN A 6 -21.92 -26.74 6.31
CA ASN A 6 -21.39 -26.36 7.62
C ASN A 6 -20.29 -25.32 7.52
N THR A 7 -19.42 -25.43 6.52
CA THR A 7 -18.35 -24.46 6.26
C THR A 7 -18.92 -23.10 5.87
N LEU A 8 -19.94 -23.08 5.00
CA LEU A 8 -20.64 -21.86 4.61
C LEU A 8 -21.33 -21.18 5.80
N ARG A 9 -21.98 -21.96 6.67
CA ARG A 9 -22.63 -21.41 7.89
C ARG A 9 -21.62 -20.83 8.87
N ALA A 10 -20.46 -21.48 9.04
CA ALA A 10 -19.39 -20.98 9.90
C ALA A 10 -18.83 -19.64 9.36
N LEU A 11 -18.54 -19.58 8.05
CA LEU A 11 -18.09 -18.36 7.37
C LEU A 11 -19.12 -17.22 7.48
N THR A 12 -20.42 -17.53 7.31
CA THR A 12 -21.48 -16.53 7.44
C THR A 12 -21.54 -15.97 8.86
N ALA A 13 -21.42 -16.81 9.89
CA ALA A 13 -21.41 -16.38 11.27
C ALA A 13 -20.19 -15.52 11.62
N GLU A 14 -19.00 -15.82 11.07
CA GLU A 14 -17.80 -15.00 11.22
C GLU A 14 -17.96 -13.65 10.54
N ILE A 15 -18.52 -13.62 9.31
CA ILE A 15 -18.80 -12.39 8.59
C ILE A 15 -19.80 -11.54 9.38
N ASP A 16 -20.90 -12.12 9.86
CA ASP A 16 -21.92 -11.41 10.64
C ASP A 16 -21.32 -10.82 11.94
N SER A 17 -20.36 -11.51 12.56
CA SER A 17 -19.69 -11.00 13.76
C SER A 17 -18.86 -9.75 13.51
N ALA A 18 -18.32 -9.58 12.30
CA ALA A 18 -17.54 -8.41 11.91
C ALA A 18 -18.40 -7.13 11.80
N PHE A 19 -19.71 -7.28 11.59
CA PHE A 19 -20.64 -6.15 11.50
C PHE A 19 -21.27 -5.75 12.84
N THR A 20 -20.93 -6.43 13.92
CA THR A 20 -21.31 -5.97 15.28
C THR A 20 -20.41 -4.81 15.70
N PRO A 21 -20.89 -3.87 16.56
CA PRO A 21 -20.05 -2.78 17.08
C PRO A 21 -18.77 -3.31 17.74
N GLY A 22 -17.61 -2.91 17.22
CA GLY A 22 -16.29 -3.39 17.66
C GLY A 22 -15.90 -4.77 17.14
N GLY A 23 -16.72 -5.39 16.27
CA GLY A 23 -16.45 -6.71 15.69
C GLY A 23 -15.41 -6.68 14.56
N ALA A 24 -14.59 -7.72 14.52
CA ALA A 24 -13.73 -8.05 13.39
C ALA A 24 -13.75 -9.56 13.19
N ALA A 25 -13.65 -10.02 11.94
CA ALA A 25 -13.51 -11.43 11.62
C ALA A 25 -12.24 -11.65 10.78
N GLU A 26 -11.48 -12.69 11.11
CA GLU A 26 -10.31 -13.11 10.33
C GLU A 26 -10.66 -14.37 9.53
N ILE A 27 -10.52 -14.29 8.22
CA ILE A 27 -10.77 -15.39 7.28
C ILE A 27 -9.48 -15.65 6.50
N GLY A 28 -8.69 -16.61 6.96
CA GLY A 28 -7.36 -16.86 6.41
C GLY A 28 -6.44 -15.66 6.58
N MET A 29 -6.02 -15.05 5.46
CA MET A 29 -5.17 -13.84 5.46
C MET A 29 -5.97 -12.54 5.37
N LEU A 30 -7.30 -12.61 5.38
CA LEU A 30 -8.17 -11.45 5.24
C LEU A 30 -8.76 -11.07 6.60
N THR A 31 -8.72 -9.78 6.92
CA THR A 31 -9.41 -9.20 8.07
C THR A 31 -10.63 -8.44 7.59
N LEU A 32 -11.83 -8.86 8.01
CA LEU A 32 -13.08 -8.16 7.76
C LEU A 32 -13.40 -7.25 8.92
N LYS A 33 -13.66 -5.97 8.61
CA LYS A 33 -14.15 -4.96 9.57
C LYS A 33 -15.27 -4.16 8.93
N SER A 34 -16.17 -3.64 9.73
CA SER A 34 -17.14 -2.67 9.23
C SER A 34 -16.44 -1.35 8.87
N ALA A 35 -17.04 -0.57 7.96
CA ALA A 35 -16.50 0.74 7.59
C ALA A 35 -16.37 1.68 8.80
N ASN A 36 -17.36 1.69 9.67
CA ASN A 36 -17.34 2.52 10.89
C ASN A 36 -16.19 2.13 11.82
N GLN A 37 -15.93 0.83 12.00
CA GLN A 37 -14.80 0.37 12.80
C GLN A 37 -13.46 0.76 12.18
N THR A 38 -13.36 0.67 10.84
CA THR A 38 -12.15 1.09 10.12
C THR A 38 -11.88 2.59 10.28
N ILE A 39 -12.91 3.43 10.20
CA ILE A 39 -12.81 4.88 10.39
C ILE A 39 -12.42 5.21 11.84
N GLU A 40 -13.04 4.55 12.81
CA GLU A 40 -12.71 4.75 14.23
C GLU A 40 -11.27 4.33 14.54
N ASP A 41 -10.83 3.18 14.05
CA ASP A 41 -9.44 2.72 14.22
C ASP A 41 -8.44 3.66 13.51
N ALA A 42 -8.80 4.17 12.34
CA ALA A 42 -7.98 5.13 11.58
C ALA A 42 -7.84 6.48 12.32
N SER A 43 -8.91 6.97 12.94
CA SER A 43 -8.89 8.26 13.66
C SER A 43 -7.94 8.28 14.86
N LYS A 44 -7.54 7.11 15.35
CA LYS A 44 -6.58 6.94 16.46
C LYS A 44 -5.12 6.91 15.98
N ARG A 45 -4.88 6.88 14.67
CA ARG A 45 -3.53 6.87 14.07
C ARG A 45 -3.15 8.27 13.61
N PRO A 46 -1.84 8.59 13.60
CA PRO A 46 -1.39 9.83 12.98
C PRO A 46 -1.69 9.81 11.47
N ASP A 47 -1.87 10.96 10.89
CA ASP A 47 -1.99 11.10 9.44
C ASP A 47 -0.71 10.62 8.75
N PRO A 48 -0.82 9.97 7.58
CA PRO A 48 0.35 9.49 6.84
C PRO A 48 1.23 10.67 6.42
N GLU A 49 2.56 10.50 6.56
CA GLU A 49 3.52 11.51 6.16
C GLU A 49 3.56 11.67 4.64
N GLN A 50 3.67 12.90 4.19
CA GLN A 50 3.85 13.25 2.80
C GLN A 50 5.30 12.94 2.37
N LEU A 51 5.49 11.94 1.51
CA LEU A 51 6.81 11.54 1.02
C LEU A 51 7.27 12.41 -0.15
N TYR A 52 6.39 12.70 -1.09
CA TYR A 52 6.71 13.53 -2.25
C TYR A 52 5.51 14.37 -2.67
N LEU A 53 5.59 15.67 -2.44
CA LEU A 53 4.52 16.63 -2.73
C LEU A 53 3.15 16.11 -2.22
N GLU A 54 2.07 16.43 -2.91
CA GLU A 54 0.73 15.87 -2.64
C GLU A 54 0.46 14.57 -3.46
N LEU A 55 1.52 13.97 -4.03
CA LEU A 55 1.40 12.85 -4.96
C LEU A 55 1.65 11.50 -4.31
N TRP A 56 2.40 11.45 -3.21
CA TRP A 56 2.77 10.19 -2.58
C TRP A 56 2.90 10.34 -1.06
N TYR A 57 2.20 9.45 -0.35
CA TYR A 57 2.18 9.40 1.11
C TYR A 57 2.72 8.09 1.64
N GLU A 58 3.11 8.08 2.90
CA GLU A 58 3.56 6.89 3.61
C GLU A 58 2.51 5.78 3.58
N GLY A 59 2.95 4.54 3.33
CA GLY A 59 2.08 3.36 3.25
C GLY A 59 1.37 3.16 1.91
N GLU A 60 1.55 4.06 0.93
CA GLU A 60 0.97 3.94 -0.40
C GLU A 60 1.91 3.28 -1.40
N VAL A 61 1.35 2.61 -2.40
CA VAL A 61 2.05 2.15 -3.59
C VAL A 61 1.74 3.10 -4.74
N CYS A 62 2.78 3.77 -5.24
CA CYS A 62 2.65 4.70 -6.35
C CYS A 62 3.20 4.06 -7.64
N CYS A 63 2.43 4.11 -8.73
CA CYS A 63 2.84 3.64 -10.05
C CYS A 63 3.03 4.82 -11.00
N LEU A 64 4.26 5.00 -11.49
CA LEU A 64 4.58 5.99 -12.50
C LEU A 64 4.67 5.34 -13.89
N PHE A 65 3.79 5.73 -14.79
CA PHE A 65 3.79 5.22 -16.16
C PHE A 65 3.70 6.36 -17.19
N ALA A 66 4.39 6.21 -18.29
CA ALA A 66 4.36 7.10 -19.44
C ALA A 66 5.00 6.38 -20.62
N ASP A 67 4.86 6.91 -21.82
CA ASP A 67 5.55 6.40 -23.01
C ASP A 67 7.07 6.49 -22.89
N SER A 68 7.77 5.79 -23.76
CA SER A 68 9.23 5.78 -23.78
C SER A 68 9.77 7.21 -24.01
N ASN A 69 10.93 7.49 -23.40
CA ASN A 69 11.65 8.77 -23.53
C ASN A 69 10.93 10.02 -22.99
N LEU A 70 9.89 9.87 -22.17
CA LEU A 70 9.22 10.99 -21.52
C LEU A 70 9.81 11.37 -20.14
N GLY A 71 10.98 10.83 -19.80
CA GLY A 71 11.67 11.22 -18.57
C GLY A 71 11.22 10.51 -17.28
N LYS A 72 10.51 9.37 -17.38
CA LYS A 72 10.09 8.57 -16.19
C LYS A 72 11.23 8.31 -15.22
N SER A 73 12.33 7.78 -15.72
CA SER A 73 13.47 7.40 -14.88
C SER A 73 14.12 8.62 -14.23
N ILE A 74 14.24 9.73 -14.95
CA ILE A 74 14.77 10.98 -14.40
C ILE A 74 13.86 11.49 -13.29
N PHE A 75 12.56 11.47 -13.51
CA PHE A 75 11.58 11.89 -12.50
C PHE A 75 11.61 10.97 -11.27
N ALA A 76 11.71 9.64 -11.46
CA ALA A 76 11.82 8.69 -10.36
C ALA A 76 13.08 8.92 -9.52
N VAL A 77 14.22 9.23 -10.15
CA VAL A 77 15.47 9.57 -9.44
C VAL A 77 15.34 10.88 -8.68
N GLN A 78 14.70 11.92 -9.27
CA GLN A 78 14.44 13.18 -8.57
C GLN A 78 13.56 12.98 -7.33
N MET A 79 12.50 12.18 -7.46
CA MET A 79 11.65 11.82 -6.31
C MET A 79 12.46 11.12 -5.22
N ALA A 80 13.27 10.13 -5.61
CA ALA A 80 14.12 9.37 -4.69
C ALA A 80 15.14 10.28 -3.98
N ASP A 81 15.78 11.19 -4.70
CA ASP A 81 16.75 12.15 -4.13
C ASP A 81 16.08 13.10 -3.13
N GLU A 82 14.93 13.63 -3.45
CA GLU A 82 14.18 14.53 -2.57
C GLU A 82 13.69 13.82 -1.30
N ILE A 83 13.15 12.60 -1.44
CA ILE A 83 12.74 11.77 -0.30
C ILE A 83 13.95 11.40 0.56
N ALA A 84 15.11 11.14 -0.05
CA ALA A 84 16.34 10.77 0.63
C ALA A 84 16.89 11.85 1.58
N LEU A 85 16.46 13.10 1.44
CA LEU A 85 16.80 14.17 2.37
C LEU A 85 16.27 13.93 3.80
N LYS A 86 15.19 13.16 3.92
CA LYS A 86 14.52 12.90 5.20
C LYS A 86 14.41 11.42 5.54
N HIS A 87 14.34 10.56 4.53
CA HIS A 87 14.06 9.13 4.68
C HIS A 87 15.14 8.28 4.03
N LYS A 88 15.29 7.04 4.49
CA LYS A 88 16.15 6.06 3.82
C LYS A 88 15.44 5.53 2.58
N VAL A 89 16.05 5.70 1.40
CA VAL A 89 15.53 5.27 0.12
C VAL A 89 16.37 4.11 -0.44
N ILE A 90 15.72 3.13 -1.02
CA ILE A 90 16.36 2.07 -1.82
C ILE A 90 15.86 2.24 -3.24
N TYR A 91 16.77 2.51 -4.17
CA TYR A 91 16.47 2.60 -5.60
C TYR A 91 16.97 1.34 -6.30
N VAL A 92 16.08 0.64 -7.00
CA VAL A 92 16.43 -0.57 -7.76
C VAL A 92 16.25 -0.26 -9.24
N ASP A 93 17.36 -0.25 -9.98
CA ASP A 93 17.38 -0.09 -11.43
C ASP A 93 17.62 -1.45 -12.09
N CYS A 94 16.70 -1.85 -12.97
CA CYS A 94 16.79 -3.10 -13.74
C CYS A 94 17.15 -2.87 -15.21
N GLU A 95 17.35 -1.63 -15.65
CA GLU A 95 17.59 -1.27 -17.05
C GLU A 95 19.03 -0.84 -17.31
N LEU A 96 19.63 -0.09 -16.39
CA LEU A 96 20.95 0.51 -16.59
C LEU A 96 22.05 -0.30 -15.88
N SER A 97 23.21 -0.43 -16.54
CA SER A 97 24.43 -0.85 -15.84
C SER A 97 24.93 0.26 -14.91
N ASP A 98 25.73 -0.09 -13.91
CA ASP A 98 26.30 0.86 -12.93
C ASP A 98 26.97 2.05 -13.62
N LYS A 99 27.70 1.79 -14.69
CA LYS A 99 28.39 2.83 -15.46
C LYS A 99 27.45 3.75 -16.22
N GLN A 100 26.38 3.20 -16.78
CA GLN A 100 25.35 3.99 -17.45
C GLN A 100 24.57 4.84 -16.46
N PHE A 101 24.29 4.30 -15.27
CA PHE A 101 23.65 5.04 -14.18
C PHE A 101 24.52 6.22 -13.74
N GLN A 102 25.81 5.99 -13.47
CA GLN A 102 26.78 7.04 -13.10
C GLN A 102 26.89 8.16 -14.12
N LEU A 103 26.82 7.83 -15.44
CA LEU A 103 26.93 8.84 -16.49
C LEU A 103 25.65 9.63 -16.73
N ARG A 104 24.53 9.14 -16.26
CA ARG A 104 23.22 9.75 -16.48
C ARG A 104 22.78 10.63 -15.33
N TYR A 105 23.18 10.30 -14.11
CA TYR A 105 22.80 10.96 -12.85
C TYR A 105 24.02 11.37 -12.05
#